data_41aa28bf21d5404fce5a34a0639ff659
#
_entry.id   41aa28bf21d5404fce5a34a0639ff659
#
_cell.length_a   1.000
_cell.length_b   1.000
_cell.length_c   1.000
_cell.angle_alpha   90.00
_cell.angle_beta   90.00
_cell.angle_gamma   90.00
#
_symmetry.space_group_name_H-M   'P 1'
#
loop_
_entity.id
_entity.type
_entity.pdbx_description
1 polymer ?
#
loop_
_entity_poly.entity_id
_entity_poly.type
_entity_poly.pdbx_seq_one_letter_code
_entity_poly.pdbx_strand_id
1 'polypeptide(L)'
;MIFNKLIRLLLNYVSFITTTLIPVRKNLILFTGTSLSTYNESTRYLYEYLLKNKKVSIVWVTNSKVVYSHLTNMGRPVVLHRSLNGLWHYIRSGIVVFTGTSYPNLFKFVGKSTIKICLYHGMGPRSTNSVYGTTTSSPIDVLKKYHKFDYFNFTSKYTNTIVGRLQFLLPENKRVIFGLPRCDHLFSEDKVEESRINKNQLRKLNYLVNESTKCILYSPTWRSDVNSISFPLSEINDFNIYSFDQWLKENNIIFFISVHPHMENFEDFSNCTNIQYISYNPLVDINQLL
;
A
#
# COMPACT_ATOMS: atom_id res chain seq x y z
N MET A 1 2.38 -30.64 -17.58
CA MET A 1 1.15 -30.36 -16.78
C MET A 1 1.10 -31.14 -15.48
N ILE A 2 1.29 -32.48 -15.50
CA ILE A 2 1.25 -33.37 -14.31
C ILE A 2 2.35 -33.02 -13.29
N PHE A 3 3.59 -32.80 -13.74
CA PHE A 3 4.73 -32.45 -12.89
C PHE A 3 4.51 -31.19 -12.03
N ASN A 4 3.97 -30.14 -12.63
CA ASN A 4 3.64 -28.90 -11.89
C ASN A 4 2.52 -29.12 -10.86
N LYS A 5 1.59 -30.06 -11.12
CA LYS A 5 0.52 -30.43 -10.18
C LYS A 5 1.08 -31.19 -8.97
N LEU A 6 2.03 -32.10 -9.20
CA LEU A 6 2.73 -32.85 -8.14
C LEU A 6 3.56 -31.92 -7.24
N ILE A 7 4.36 -31.03 -7.81
CA ILE A 7 5.13 -30.03 -7.05
C ILE A 7 4.19 -29.18 -6.19
N ARG A 8 3.08 -28.74 -6.76
CA ARG A 8 2.08 -27.94 -6.01
C ARG A 8 1.45 -28.72 -4.85
N LEU A 9 1.17 -29.99 -5.03
CA LEU A 9 0.66 -30.87 -3.97
C LEU A 9 1.71 -31.06 -2.86
N LEU A 10 2.97 -31.33 -3.23
CA LEU A 10 4.06 -31.48 -2.28
C LEU A 10 4.27 -30.19 -1.47
N LEU A 11 4.31 -29.02 -2.11
CA LEU A 11 4.43 -27.74 -1.44
C LEU A 11 3.25 -27.46 -0.51
N ASN A 12 2.04 -27.82 -0.88
CA ASN A 12 0.87 -27.67 -0.02
C ASN A 12 0.96 -28.60 1.20
N TYR A 13 1.45 -29.83 1.02
CA TYR A 13 1.62 -30.81 2.11
C TYR A 13 2.70 -30.36 3.10
N VAL A 14 3.88 -29.93 2.59
CA VAL A 14 4.96 -29.40 3.41
C VAL A 14 4.49 -28.15 4.18
N SER A 15 3.79 -27.26 3.50
CA SER A 15 3.21 -26.06 4.13
C SER A 15 2.22 -26.42 5.24
N PHE A 16 1.35 -27.42 5.00
CA PHE A 16 0.38 -27.89 6.00
C PHE A 16 1.07 -28.41 7.26
N ILE A 17 2.09 -29.28 7.09
CA ILE A 17 2.86 -29.84 8.21
C ILE A 17 3.56 -28.74 8.98
N THR A 18 4.33 -27.89 8.30
CA THR A 18 5.14 -26.84 8.94
C THR A 18 4.28 -25.83 9.69
N THR A 19 3.18 -25.38 9.10
CA THR A 19 2.28 -24.39 9.73
C THR A 19 1.43 -24.99 10.86
N THR A 20 1.35 -26.32 10.95
CA THR A 20 0.59 -27.01 12.03
C THR A 20 1.49 -27.36 13.21
N LEU A 21 2.70 -27.87 12.92
CA LEU A 21 3.59 -28.40 13.96
C LEU A 21 4.53 -27.36 14.55
N ILE A 22 4.89 -26.33 13.80
CA ILE A 22 5.82 -25.30 14.30
C ILE A 22 5.03 -24.24 15.06
N PRO A 23 5.32 -24.04 16.36
CA PRO A 23 4.60 -23.06 17.18
C PRO A 23 4.95 -21.62 16.75
N VAL A 24 3.93 -20.76 16.70
CA VAL A 24 4.10 -19.35 16.40
C VAL A 24 4.69 -18.59 17.59
N ARG A 25 5.46 -17.53 17.31
CA ARG A 25 5.94 -16.57 18.31
C ARG A 25 4.92 -15.43 18.41
N LYS A 26 4.13 -15.41 19.48
CA LYS A 26 3.01 -14.46 19.66
C LYS A 26 3.41 -12.98 19.53
N ASN A 27 4.65 -12.65 19.90
CA ASN A 27 5.20 -11.28 19.85
C ASN A 27 5.95 -10.96 18.54
N LEU A 28 5.96 -11.86 17.55
CA LEU A 28 6.57 -11.63 16.25
C LEU A 28 5.48 -11.13 15.25
N ILE A 29 5.66 -9.91 14.76
CA ILE A 29 4.73 -9.26 13.84
C ILE A 29 5.43 -9.08 12.49
N LEU A 30 4.81 -9.56 11.42
CA LEU A 30 5.25 -9.33 10.05
C LEU A 30 4.43 -8.24 9.38
N PHE A 31 5.10 -7.42 8.58
CA PHE A 31 4.50 -6.35 7.79
C PHE A 31 4.79 -6.51 6.31
N THR A 32 3.84 -6.10 5.48
CA THR A 32 3.98 -6.00 4.02
C THR A 32 3.42 -4.67 3.54
N GLY A 33 3.98 -4.10 2.47
CA GLY A 33 3.41 -2.91 1.82
C GLY A 33 2.14 -3.20 1.02
N THR A 34 1.68 -2.23 0.22
CA THR A 34 0.53 -2.40 -0.69
C THR A 34 0.74 -3.56 -1.65
N SER A 35 1.99 -3.71 -2.11
CA SER A 35 2.51 -4.92 -2.73
C SER A 35 3.74 -5.38 -1.95
N LEU A 36 4.22 -6.60 -2.22
CA LEU A 36 5.47 -7.08 -1.63
C LEU A 36 6.70 -6.28 -2.08
N SER A 37 6.58 -5.48 -3.14
CA SER A 37 7.68 -4.68 -3.68
C SER A 37 7.78 -3.28 -3.11
N THR A 38 6.83 -2.84 -2.28
CA THR A 38 6.75 -1.45 -1.79
C THR A 38 6.97 -1.36 -0.29
N TYR A 39 7.47 -0.20 0.15
CA TYR A 39 7.57 0.21 1.55
C TYR A 39 6.73 1.46 1.76
N ASN A 40 5.43 1.29 1.94
CA ASN A 40 4.46 2.37 1.93
C ASN A 40 3.21 2.05 2.76
N GLU A 41 2.27 3.00 2.79
CA GLU A 41 0.93 2.89 3.34
C GLU A 41 0.88 2.70 4.86
N SER A 42 -0.31 2.49 5.39
CA SER A 42 -0.57 2.35 6.84
C SER A 42 0.33 1.32 7.54
N THR A 43 0.72 0.25 6.82
CA THR A 43 1.63 -0.77 7.35
C THR A 43 3.03 -0.21 7.61
N ARG A 44 3.54 0.70 6.77
CA ARG A 44 4.83 1.36 7.00
C ARG A 44 4.79 2.21 8.26
N TYR A 45 3.79 3.07 8.42
CA TYR A 45 3.68 3.96 9.57
C TYR A 45 3.53 3.17 10.87
N LEU A 46 2.73 2.11 10.88
CA LEU A 46 2.61 1.23 12.04
C LEU A 46 3.92 0.47 12.34
N TYR A 47 4.63 0.02 11.30
CA TYR A 47 5.94 -0.62 11.44
C TYR A 47 6.97 0.34 12.08
N GLU A 48 7.10 1.57 11.56
CA GLU A 48 8.01 2.58 12.12
C GLU A 48 7.66 2.97 13.56
N TYR A 49 6.36 3.10 13.86
CA TYR A 49 5.89 3.34 15.22
C TYR A 49 6.32 2.22 16.18
N LEU A 50 6.12 0.97 15.79
CA LEU A 50 6.44 -0.19 16.63
C LEU A 50 7.94 -0.48 16.75
N LEU A 51 8.79 0.04 15.86
CA LEU A 51 10.25 -0.05 16.03
C LEU A 51 10.72 0.54 17.36
N LYS A 52 10.02 1.53 17.89
CA LYS A 52 10.30 2.15 19.18
C LYS A 52 9.88 1.26 20.36
N ASN A 53 9.06 0.24 20.12
CA ASN A 53 8.51 -0.63 21.15
C ASN A 53 9.33 -1.92 21.29
N LYS A 54 10.10 -2.03 22.38
CA LYS A 54 10.96 -3.19 22.65
C LYS A 54 10.22 -4.49 23.04
N LYS A 55 8.90 -4.44 23.28
CA LYS A 55 8.11 -5.61 23.72
C LYS A 55 7.73 -6.53 22.58
N VAL A 56 7.79 -6.07 21.32
CA VAL A 56 7.45 -6.82 20.13
C VAL A 56 8.65 -6.96 19.20
N SER A 57 8.72 -8.08 18.50
CA SER A 57 9.67 -8.29 17.40
C SER A 57 8.93 -8.01 16.10
N ILE A 58 9.44 -7.10 15.29
CA ILE A 58 8.80 -6.73 14.03
C ILE A 58 9.73 -6.98 12.86
N VAL A 59 9.19 -7.39 11.72
CA VAL A 59 9.97 -7.65 10.50
C VAL A 59 9.16 -7.22 9.28
N TRP A 60 9.81 -6.48 8.37
CA TRP A 60 9.24 -6.17 7.07
C TRP A 60 9.56 -7.28 6.07
N VAL A 61 8.57 -7.67 5.28
CA VAL A 61 8.74 -8.69 4.24
C VAL A 61 8.60 -8.06 2.87
N THR A 62 9.60 -8.25 2.01
CA THR A 62 9.61 -7.70 0.65
C THR A 62 10.16 -8.69 -0.38
N ASN A 63 9.75 -8.54 -1.64
CA ASN A 63 10.39 -9.20 -2.79
C ASN A 63 11.31 -8.24 -3.57
N SER A 64 11.33 -6.95 -3.23
CA SER A 64 12.15 -5.93 -3.86
C SER A 64 13.53 -5.88 -3.22
N LYS A 65 14.57 -6.04 -4.03
CA LYS A 65 15.96 -5.85 -3.58
C LYS A 65 16.23 -4.41 -3.17
N VAL A 66 15.58 -3.43 -3.81
CA VAL A 66 15.70 -2.00 -3.49
C VAL A 66 15.17 -1.72 -2.08
N VAL A 67 13.95 -2.17 -1.77
CA VAL A 67 13.37 -2.04 -0.43
C VAL A 67 14.20 -2.79 0.61
N TYR A 68 14.65 -4.00 0.29
CA TYR A 68 15.49 -4.79 1.19
C TYR A 68 16.78 -4.06 1.55
N SER A 69 17.54 -3.59 0.54
CA SER A 69 18.79 -2.87 0.76
C SER A 69 18.57 -1.56 1.52
N HIS A 70 17.52 -0.81 1.18
CA HIS A 70 17.17 0.43 1.86
C HIS A 70 16.92 0.19 3.38
N LEU A 71 16.05 -0.75 3.73
CA LEU A 71 15.74 -1.05 5.12
C LEU A 71 16.93 -1.63 5.88
N THR A 72 17.74 -2.47 5.23
CA THR A 72 18.98 -2.99 5.81
C THR A 72 19.96 -1.88 6.14
N ASN A 73 20.16 -0.93 5.22
CA ASN A 73 21.05 0.23 5.42
C ASN A 73 20.56 1.15 6.56
N MET A 74 19.25 1.18 6.80
CA MET A 74 18.66 1.88 7.94
C MET A 74 18.72 1.08 9.25
N GLY A 75 19.28 -0.13 9.26
CA GLY A 75 19.26 -1.03 10.43
C GLY A 75 17.87 -1.54 10.79
N ARG A 76 16.93 -1.55 9.84
CA ARG A 76 15.55 -2.00 10.04
C ARG A 76 15.40 -3.50 9.82
N PRO A 77 14.67 -4.24 10.68
CA PRO A 77 14.43 -5.67 10.48
C PRO A 77 13.67 -5.97 9.19
N VAL A 78 14.31 -6.61 8.24
CA VAL A 78 13.75 -6.93 6.92
C VAL A 78 14.17 -8.30 6.44
N VAL A 79 13.28 -9.00 5.72
CA VAL A 79 13.57 -10.29 5.08
C VAL A 79 13.04 -10.33 3.65
N LEU A 80 13.73 -11.06 2.79
CA LEU A 80 13.24 -11.32 1.45
C LEU A 80 12.17 -12.41 1.47
N HIS A 81 11.05 -12.14 0.79
CA HIS A 81 9.88 -13.02 0.72
C HIS A 81 10.21 -14.47 0.33
N ARG A 82 11.08 -14.68 -0.67
CA ARG A 82 11.43 -16.01 -1.20
C ARG A 82 12.73 -16.59 -0.63
N SER A 83 13.21 -16.09 0.51
CA SER A 83 14.35 -16.65 1.22
C SER A 83 13.92 -17.67 2.26
N LEU A 84 14.85 -18.56 2.67
CA LEU A 84 14.60 -19.48 3.79
C LEU A 84 14.29 -18.73 5.08
N ASN A 85 14.96 -17.59 5.29
CA ASN A 85 14.70 -16.72 6.43
C ASN A 85 13.30 -16.10 6.37
N GLY A 86 12.85 -15.64 5.18
CA GLY A 86 11.48 -15.15 4.97
C GLY A 86 10.45 -16.24 5.25
N LEU A 87 10.65 -17.46 4.73
CA LEU A 87 9.77 -18.59 4.99
C LEU A 87 9.69 -18.93 6.48
N TRP A 88 10.82 -18.94 7.19
CA TRP A 88 10.88 -19.16 8.62
C TRP A 88 10.07 -18.13 9.40
N HIS A 89 10.18 -16.85 9.03
CA HIS A 89 9.42 -15.78 9.65
C HIS A 89 7.90 -15.93 9.41
N TYR A 90 7.47 -16.34 8.20
CA TYR A 90 6.04 -16.60 7.95
C TYR A 90 5.49 -17.69 8.84
N ILE A 91 6.18 -18.83 8.94
CA ILE A 91 5.73 -19.98 9.73
C ILE A 91 5.64 -19.62 11.21
N ARG A 92 6.59 -18.81 11.69
CA ARG A 92 6.75 -18.44 13.11
C ARG A 92 5.99 -17.19 13.54
N SER A 93 5.44 -16.40 12.61
CA SER A 93 4.77 -15.15 12.95
C SER A 93 3.52 -15.37 13.80
N GLY A 94 3.37 -14.59 14.87
CA GLY A 94 2.14 -14.55 15.66
C GLY A 94 1.09 -13.64 15.04
N ILE A 95 1.53 -12.59 14.35
CA ILE A 95 0.67 -11.61 13.67
C ILE A 95 1.26 -11.30 12.29
N VAL A 96 0.42 -11.19 11.28
CA VAL A 96 0.79 -10.63 9.97
C VAL A 96 -0.16 -9.49 9.64
N VAL A 97 0.42 -8.33 9.31
CA VAL A 97 -0.32 -7.09 8.99
C VAL A 97 -0.18 -6.79 7.50
N PHE A 98 -1.32 -6.62 6.84
CA PHE A 98 -1.44 -6.37 5.41
C PHE A 98 -2.09 -5.02 5.15
N THR A 99 -1.69 -4.35 4.09
CA THR A 99 -2.45 -3.20 3.54
C THR A 99 -3.50 -3.65 2.54
N GLY A 100 -3.19 -4.62 1.69
CA GLY A 100 -4.07 -5.09 0.62
C GLY A 100 -4.67 -6.47 0.86
N THR A 101 -5.46 -6.93 -0.10
CA THR A 101 -6.12 -8.24 -0.06
C THR A 101 -5.51 -9.27 -1.02
N SER A 102 -4.52 -8.88 -1.84
CA SER A 102 -4.00 -9.67 -2.96
C SER A 102 -2.73 -10.46 -2.61
N TYR A 103 -2.77 -11.27 -1.54
CA TYR A 103 -1.62 -12.08 -1.11
C TYR A 103 -1.89 -13.59 -1.00
N PRO A 104 -2.56 -14.24 -1.96
CA PRO A 104 -2.99 -15.62 -1.80
C PRO A 104 -1.84 -16.61 -1.59
N ASN A 105 -0.66 -16.34 -2.16
CA ASN A 105 0.50 -17.24 -2.03
C ASN A 105 1.20 -17.14 -0.66
N LEU A 106 1.08 -16.01 0.03
CA LEU A 106 1.63 -15.83 1.38
C LEU A 106 0.89 -16.65 2.44
N PHE A 107 -0.44 -16.72 2.33
CA PHE A 107 -1.27 -17.39 3.31
C PHE A 107 -0.97 -18.88 3.46
N LYS A 108 -0.33 -19.52 2.46
CA LYS A 108 0.05 -20.94 2.53
C LYS A 108 1.13 -21.21 3.59
N PHE A 109 2.01 -20.25 3.83
CA PHE A 109 3.15 -20.41 4.73
C PHE A 109 2.95 -19.73 6.10
N VAL A 110 1.88 -18.97 6.25
CA VAL A 110 1.53 -18.35 7.53
C VAL A 110 0.99 -19.41 8.49
N GLY A 111 1.50 -19.44 9.70
CA GLY A 111 1.07 -20.41 10.73
C GLY A 111 -0.44 -20.40 10.93
N LYS A 112 -1.04 -21.57 11.23
CA LYS A 112 -2.49 -21.66 11.42
C LYS A 112 -3.01 -20.79 12.56
N SER A 113 -2.23 -20.62 13.61
CA SER A 113 -2.57 -19.80 14.78
C SER A 113 -2.17 -18.34 14.62
N THR A 114 -1.62 -17.95 13.45
CA THR A 114 -1.21 -16.57 13.19
C THR A 114 -2.44 -15.69 12.95
N ILE A 115 -2.52 -14.57 13.64
CA ILE A 115 -3.55 -13.55 13.45
C ILE A 115 -3.23 -12.73 12.19
N LYS A 116 -4.19 -12.60 11.28
CA LYS A 116 -4.08 -11.90 10.00
C LYS A 116 -4.92 -10.63 10.04
N ILE A 117 -4.26 -9.48 10.03
CA ILE A 117 -4.89 -8.16 10.12
C ILE A 117 -4.75 -7.45 8.78
N CYS A 118 -5.85 -6.99 8.21
CA CYS A 118 -5.86 -6.10 7.05
C CYS A 118 -6.16 -4.67 7.48
N LEU A 119 -5.19 -3.77 7.34
CA LEU A 119 -5.39 -2.33 7.63
C LEU A 119 -6.18 -1.64 6.51
N TYR A 120 -6.10 -2.21 5.32
CA TYR A 120 -6.64 -1.66 4.09
C TYR A 120 -6.03 -0.28 3.74
N HIS A 121 -6.37 0.26 2.58
CA HIS A 121 -5.78 1.50 2.05
C HIS A 121 -6.76 2.67 2.00
N GLY A 122 -7.80 2.62 2.82
CA GLY A 122 -8.90 3.59 2.84
C GLY A 122 -10.10 3.10 2.05
N MET A 123 -11.25 3.64 2.40
CA MET A 123 -12.54 3.31 1.81
C MET A 123 -13.21 4.61 1.39
N GLY A 124 -13.17 4.86 0.09
CA GLY A 124 -13.96 5.93 -0.52
C GLY A 124 -15.45 5.51 -0.65
N PRO A 125 -16.29 6.40 -1.16
CA PRO A 125 -17.71 6.12 -1.44
C PRO A 125 -17.89 5.12 -2.59
N ARG A 126 -16.82 4.63 -3.18
CA ARG A 126 -16.84 3.67 -4.28
C ARG A 126 -17.23 2.28 -3.82
N SER A 127 -18.09 1.70 -4.61
CA SER A 127 -18.37 0.27 -4.56
C SER A 127 -17.21 -0.49 -5.22
N THR A 128 -16.37 -1.14 -4.44
CA THR A 128 -15.23 -1.92 -4.95
C THR A 128 -15.47 -3.40 -4.82
N ASN A 129 -15.45 -4.16 -5.94
CA ASN A 129 -15.49 -5.63 -5.96
C ASN A 129 -16.45 -6.21 -4.91
N SER A 130 -17.66 -5.72 -4.87
CA SER A 130 -18.65 -6.05 -3.86
C SER A 130 -19.84 -6.76 -4.48
N VAL A 131 -20.65 -7.39 -3.64
CA VAL A 131 -21.92 -8.02 -4.07
C VAL A 131 -22.89 -6.99 -4.67
N TYR A 132 -22.74 -5.71 -4.31
CA TYR A 132 -23.66 -4.62 -4.68
C TYR A 132 -23.01 -3.52 -5.54
N GLY A 133 -21.91 -3.78 -6.22
CA GLY A 133 -21.20 -2.77 -7.00
C GLY A 133 -21.41 -2.85 -8.51
N THR A 134 -20.87 -1.87 -9.23
CA THR A 134 -20.87 -1.83 -10.71
C THR A 134 -20.08 -2.99 -11.33
N THR A 135 -19.14 -3.58 -10.59
CA THR A 135 -18.49 -4.86 -10.88
C THR A 135 -18.94 -5.88 -9.83
N THR A 136 -20.02 -6.57 -10.11
CA THR A 136 -20.58 -7.59 -9.20
C THR A 136 -19.66 -8.80 -9.13
N SER A 137 -18.97 -8.94 -7.99
CA SER A 137 -18.30 -10.21 -7.66
C SER A 137 -19.30 -11.18 -7.09
N SER A 138 -19.16 -12.48 -7.38
CA SER A 138 -20.00 -13.47 -6.72
C SER A 138 -19.79 -13.43 -5.19
N PRO A 139 -20.82 -13.72 -4.37
CA PRO A 139 -20.67 -13.80 -2.91
C PRO A 139 -19.51 -14.71 -2.49
N ILE A 140 -19.29 -15.81 -3.21
CA ILE A 140 -18.20 -16.75 -2.96
C ILE A 140 -16.83 -16.11 -3.15
N ASP A 141 -16.65 -15.26 -4.19
CA ASP A 141 -15.38 -14.59 -4.44
C ASP A 141 -15.11 -13.50 -3.40
N VAL A 142 -16.17 -12.81 -2.97
CA VAL A 142 -16.11 -11.84 -1.86
C VAL A 142 -15.67 -12.55 -0.56
N LEU A 143 -16.29 -13.67 -0.22
CA LEU A 143 -15.92 -14.46 0.95
C LEU A 143 -14.47 -14.94 0.86
N LYS A 144 -14.04 -15.52 -0.27
CA LYS A 144 -12.64 -15.95 -0.48
C LYS A 144 -11.64 -14.80 -0.33
N LYS A 145 -12.02 -13.60 -0.76
CA LYS A 145 -11.14 -12.43 -0.74
C LYS A 145 -10.96 -11.83 0.65
N TYR A 146 -12.04 -11.70 1.42
CA TYR A 146 -12.03 -10.91 2.66
C TYR A 146 -12.05 -11.78 3.93
N HIS A 147 -12.70 -12.95 3.94
CA HIS A 147 -12.84 -13.77 5.14
C HIS A 147 -11.57 -14.48 5.59
N LYS A 148 -10.52 -14.47 4.79
CA LYS A 148 -9.20 -15.02 5.15
C LYS A 148 -8.48 -14.21 6.23
N PHE A 149 -8.90 -12.97 6.47
CA PHE A 149 -8.38 -12.13 7.56
C PHE A 149 -9.15 -12.39 8.84
N ASP A 150 -8.46 -12.31 9.97
CA ASP A 150 -9.06 -12.41 11.30
C ASP A 150 -9.64 -11.06 11.72
N TYR A 151 -8.95 -9.97 11.38
CA TYR A 151 -9.43 -8.60 11.58
C TYR A 151 -9.26 -7.77 10.31
N PHE A 152 -10.29 -6.97 10.04
CA PHE A 152 -10.30 -6.04 8.91
C PHE A 152 -10.65 -4.64 9.41
N ASN A 153 -9.76 -3.69 9.13
CA ASN A 153 -9.87 -2.33 9.64
C ASN A 153 -10.76 -1.44 8.77
N PHE A 154 -11.56 -0.62 9.43
CA PHE A 154 -12.43 0.40 8.84
C PHE A 154 -12.12 1.76 9.45
N THR A 155 -12.43 2.84 8.72
CA THR A 155 -12.13 4.21 9.13
C THR A 155 -13.26 4.85 9.93
N SER A 156 -14.47 4.31 9.88
CA SER A 156 -15.65 4.85 10.56
C SER A 156 -16.74 3.79 10.76
N LYS A 157 -17.72 4.09 11.61
CA LYS A 157 -18.92 3.24 11.76
C LYS A 157 -19.69 3.10 10.44
N TYR A 158 -19.73 4.16 9.63
CA TYR A 158 -20.37 4.13 8.31
C TYR A 158 -19.68 3.13 7.38
N THR A 159 -18.38 3.24 7.18
CA THR A 159 -17.62 2.31 6.31
C THR A 159 -17.62 0.88 6.86
N ASN A 160 -17.60 0.70 8.18
CA ASN A 160 -17.74 -0.59 8.82
C ASN A 160 -19.07 -1.27 8.47
N THR A 161 -20.16 -0.51 8.49
CA THR A 161 -21.51 -1.05 8.19
C THR A 161 -21.70 -1.22 6.68
N ILE A 162 -21.51 -0.17 5.89
CA ILE A 162 -21.82 -0.20 4.46
C ILE A 162 -20.82 -1.06 3.68
N VAL A 163 -19.53 -0.87 3.91
CA VAL A 163 -18.52 -1.62 3.19
C VAL A 163 -18.25 -2.97 3.87
N GLY A 164 -18.01 -2.97 5.17
CA GLY A 164 -17.62 -4.19 5.87
C GLY A 164 -18.74 -5.23 5.93
N ARG A 165 -19.93 -4.84 6.36
CA ARG A 165 -21.06 -5.76 6.49
C ARG A 165 -21.71 -6.07 5.15
N LEU A 166 -22.10 -5.04 4.38
CA LEU A 166 -22.93 -5.24 3.19
C LEU A 166 -22.12 -5.59 1.94
N GLN A 167 -20.94 -4.98 1.74
CA GLN A 167 -20.14 -5.23 0.55
C GLN A 167 -19.16 -6.39 0.71
N PHE A 168 -18.42 -6.45 1.83
CA PHE A 168 -17.43 -7.49 2.07
C PHE A 168 -17.97 -8.69 2.82
N LEU A 169 -19.24 -8.64 3.25
CA LEU A 169 -19.94 -9.71 3.98
C LEU A 169 -19.20 -10.16 5.25
N LEU A 170 -18.42 -9.28 5.85
CA LEU A 170 -17.63 -9.60 7.04
C LEU A 170 -18.52 -9.65 8.29
N PRO A 171 -18.40 -10.70 9.12
CA PRO A 171 -19.08 -10.78 10.39
C PRO A 171 -18.54 -9.71 11.37
N GLU A 172 -19.33 -9.35 12.37
CA GLU A 172 -19.00 -8.25 13.28
C GLU A 172 -17.69 -8.44 14.03
N ASN A 173 -17.43 -9.66 14.49
CA ASN A 173 -16.21 -10.01 15.24
C ASN A 173 -14.91 -9.89 14.43
N LYS A 174 -14.98 -9.72 13.11
CA LYS A 174 -13.83 -9.48 12.24
C LYS A 174 -13.66 -8.01 11.84
N ARG A 175 -14.61 -7.15 12.17
CA ARG A 175 -14.63 -5.74 11.77
C ARG A 175 -14.16 -4.86 12.92
N VAL A 176 -13.11 -4.07 12.70
CA VAL A 176 -12.52 -3.17 13.69
C VAL A 176 -12.42 -1.74 13.13
N ILE A 177 -12.43 -0.75 13.99
CA ILE A 177 -12.33 0.66 13.61
C ILE A 177 -11.15 1.27 14.36
N PHE A 178 -10.01 1.40 13.68
CA PHE A 178 -8.77 1.96 14.26
C PHE A 178 -8.30 3.24 13.55
N GLY A 179 -8.94 3.64 12.46
CA GLY A 179 -8.41 4.69 11.58
C GLY A 179 -7.30 4.17 10.67
N LEU A 180 -6.54 5.10 10.09
CA LEU A 180 -5.44 4.78 9.17
C LEU A 180 -4.13 5.32 9.74
N PRO A 181 -3.17 4.47 10.13
CA PRO A 181 -1.87 4.89 10.65
C PRO A 181 -1.11 5.87 9.73
N ARG A 182 -1.31 5.78 8.42
CA ARG A 182 -0.72 6.73 7.46
C ARG A 182 -1.20 8.17 7.62
N CYS A 183 -2.36 8.38 8.25
CA CYS A 183 -2.88 9.72 8.50
C CYS A 183 -2.33 10.36 9.77
N ASP A 184 -1.71 9.58 10.67
CA ASP A 184 -1.24 10.07 11.95
C ASP A 184 -0.13 11.13 11.78
N HIS A 185 0.72 10.98 10.74
CA HIS A 185 1.77 11.95 10.46
C HIS A 185 1.25 13.33 10.05
N LEU A 186 0.03 13.42 9.49
CA LEU A 186 -0.59 14.69 9.14
C LEU A 186 -0.93 15.55 10.37
N PHE A 187 -0.97 14.91 11.55
CA PHE A 187 -1.26 15.53 12.83
C PHE A 187 -0.05 15.59 13.75
N SER A 188 1.14 15.17 13.27
CA SER A 188 2.36 15.23 14.08
C SER A 188 2.80 16.69 14.29
N GLU A 189 3.36 16.98 15.47
CA GLU A 189 3.87 18.33 15.80
C GLU A 189 5.13 18.67 14.99
N ASP A 190 5.84 17.67 14.47
CA ASP A 190 7.10 17.79 13.73
C ASP A 190 6.92 18.11 12.23
N LYS A 191 5.85 18.79 11.83
CA LYS A 191 5.53 19.09 10.42
C LYS A 191 6.66 19.82 9.66
N VAL A 192 7.45 20.63 10.33
CA VAL A 192 8.55 21.39 9.69
C VAL A 192 9.69 20.47 9.30
N GLU A 193 10.07 19.53 10.17
CA GLU A 193 11.14 18.57 9.87
C GLU A 193 10.69 17.56 8.81
N GLU A 194 9.44 17.11 8.89
CA GLU A 194 8.85 16.20 7.92
C GLU A 194 8.71 16.84 6.54
N SER A 195 8.30 18.09 6.45
CA SER A 195 8.30 18.86 5.20
C SER A 195 9.70 19.00 4.59
N ARG A 196 10.75 19.20 5.41
CA ARG A 196 12.14 19.20 4.93
C ARG A 196 12.58 17.86 4.38
N ILE A 197 12.19 16.75 5.05
CA ILE A 197 12.47 15.38 4.60
C ILE A 197 11.81 15.14 3.24
N ASN A 198 10.58 15.58 3.07
CA ASN A 198 9.83 15.43 1.82
C ASN A 198 10.45 16.22 0.66
N LYS A 199 10.81 17.50 0.87
CA LYS A 199 11.50 18.29 -0.13
C LYS A 199 12.88 17.72 -0.48
N ASN A 200 13.61 17.20 0.49
CA ASN A 200 14.87 16.51 0.25
C ASN A 200 14.70 15.22 -0.54
N GLN A 201 13.61 14.49 -0.33
CA GLN A 201 13.28 13.32 -1.16
C GLN A 201 12.96 13.71 -2.59
N LEU A 202 12.20 14.77 -2.83
CA LEU A 202 11.92 15.31 -4.15
C LEU A 202 13.20 15.77 -4.85
N ARG A 203 14.10 16.48 -4.16
CA ARG A 203 15.41 16.85 -4.70
C ARG A 203 16.27 15.65 -5.08
N LYS A 204 16.28 14.60 -4.28
CA LYS A 204 16.98 13.34 -4.59
C LYS A 204 16.41 12.61 -5.81
N LEU A 205 15.17 12.88 -6.17
CA LEU A 205 14.51 12.40 -7.37
C LEU A 205 14.68 13.37 -8.56
N ASN A 206 15.60 14.36 -8.45
CA ASN A 206 15.90 15.38 -9.45
C ASN A 206 14.75 16.37 -9.73
N TYR A 207 13.82 16.54 -8.81
CA TYR A 207 12.80 17.58 -8.95
C TYR A 207 13.35 18.95 -8.49
N LEU A 208 13.01 19.99 -9.25
CA LEU A 208 13.46 21.37 -9.00
C LEU A 208 12.63 22.03 -7.90
N VAL A 209 12.82 21.64 -6.65
CA VAL A 209 12.12 22.22 -5.49
C VAL A 209 13.11 22.89 -4.54
N ASN A 210 12.76 24.06 -4.03
CA ASN A 210 13.47 24.77 -2.99
C ASN A 210 12.53 25.06 -1.80
N GLU A 211 13.03 25.75 -0.77
CA GLU A 211 12.25 26.02 0.45
C GLU A 211 10.99 26.86 0.20
N SER A 212 11.04 27.77 -0.77
CA SER A 212 9.92 28.65 -1.12
C SER A 212 8.97 28.06 -2.16
N THR A 213 9.32 26.93 -2.79
CA THR A 213 8.51 26.29 -3.82
C THR A 213 7.24 25.71 -3.19
N LYS A 214 6.10 26.11 -3.71
CA LYS A 214 4.82 25.48 -3.39
C LYS A 214 4.64 24.23 -4.24
N CYS A 215 4.15 23.15 -3.66
CA CYS A 215 3.91 21.89 -4.37
C CYS A 215 2.41 21.58 -4.37
N ILE A 216 1.87 21.28 -5.53
CA ILE A 216 0.52 20.76 -5.69
C ILE A 216 0.65 19.32 -6.15
N LEU A 217 0.01 18.39 -5.44
CA LEU A 217 -0.07 17.00 -5.84
C LEU A 217 -1.44 16.71 -6.46
N TYR A 218 -1.43 16.32 -7.72
CA TYR A 218 -2.61 15.85 -8.44
C TYR A 218 -2.53 14.33 -8.61
N SER A 219 -3.49 13.63 -8.02
CA SER A 219 -3.56 12.17 -8.09
C SER A 219 -4.92 11.76 -8.67
N PRO A 220 -5.03 11.69 -9.99
CA PRO A 220 -6.28 11.33 -10.65
C PRO A 220 -6.69 9.90 -10.30
N THR A 221 -7.98 9.68 -10.23
CA THR A 221 -8.52 8.35 -9.98
C THR A 221 -8.27 7.43 -11.17
N TRP A 222 -7.66 6.28 -10.92
CA TRP A 222 -7.53 5.23 -11.92
C TRP A 222 -8.91 4.74 -12.38
N ARG A 223 -9.05 4.60 -13.70
CA ARG A 223 -10.21 4.03 -14.37
C ARG A 223 -9.75 2.86 -15.23
N SER A 224 -10.58 1.82 -15.34
CA SER A 224 -10.25 0.60 -16.08
C SER A 224 -10.65 0.63 -17.54
N ASP A 225 -11.22 1.73 -18.03
CA ASP A 225 -11.58 1.92 -19.42
C ASP A 225 -10.34 2.21 -20.29
N VAL A 226 -10.37 1.74 -21.51
CA VAL A 226 -9.26 1.79 -22.48
C VAL A 226 -8.81 3.24 -22.80
N ASN A 227 -9.67 4.22 -22.49
CA ASN A 227 -9.44 5.65 -22.74
C ASN A 227 -9.09 6.43 -21.48
N SER A 228 -8.56 5.77 -20.43
CA SER A 228 -8.18 6.50 -19.22
C SER A 228 -7.02 7.45 -19.48
N ILE A 229 -7.30 8.74 -19.36
CA ILE A 229 -6.34 9.83 -19.57
C ILE A 229 -5.62 10.08 -18.23
N SER A 230 -4.29 10.24 -18.30
CA SER A 230 -3.47 10.53 -17.12
C SER A 230 -3.73 11.90 -16.52
N PHE A 231 -4.21 12.83 -17.34
CA PHE A 231 -4.50 14.21 -16.97
C PHE A 231 -5.89 14.66 -17.44
N PRO A 232 -6.99 14.22 -16.79
CA PRO A 232 -8.36 14.56 -17.19
C PRO A 232 -8.68 16.06 -17.28
N LEU A 233 -7.83 16.92 -16.70
CA LEU A 233 -8.01 18.38 -16.80
C LEU A 233 -7.84 18.88 -18.24
N SER A 234 -7.10 18.16 -19.10
CA SER A 234 -6.94 18.51 -20.52
C SER A 234 -8.24 18.39 -21.32
N GLU A 235 -9.23 17.63 -20.82
CA GLU A 235 -10.54 17.50 -21.47
C GLU A 235 -11.51 18.64 -21.13
N ILE A 236 -11.12 19.58 -20.25
CA ILE A 236 -11.95 20.73 -19.92
C ILE A 236 -11.90 21.72 -21.10
N ASN A 237 -13.07 22.13 -21.60
CA ASN A 237 -13.16 23.16 -22.61
C ASN A 237 -12.37 24.42 -22.19
N ASP A 238 -11.63 25.00 -23.11
CA ASP A 238 -10.78 26.19 -22.90
C ASP A 238 -9.58 25.99 -21.97
N PHE A 239 -9.29 24.76 -21.49
CA PHE A 239 -8.07 24.50 -20.74
C PHE A 239 -6.83 24.55 -21.65
N ASN A 240 -5.91 25.46 -21.33
CA ASN A 240 -4.66 25.58 -22.04
C ASN A 240 -3.49 25.24 -21.12
N ILE A 241 -2.80 24.15 -21.42
CA ILE A 241 -1.70 23.62 -20.59
C ILE A 241 -0.53 24.59 -20.45
N TYR A 242 -0.22 25.35 -21.51
CA TYR A 242 0.90 26.29 -21.49
C TYR A 242 0.59 27.55 -20.65
N SER A 243 -0.65 28.04 -20.72
CA SER A 243 -1.12 29.11 -19.86
C SER A 243 -1.14 28.68 -18.40
N PHE A 244 -1.49 27.41 -18.13
CA PHE A 244 -1.45 26.85 -16.79
C PHE A 244 -0.01 26.70 -16.29
N ASP A 245 0.91 26.18 -17.10
CA ASP A 245 2.33 26.08 -16.74
C ASP A 245 2.96 27.46 -16.44
N GLN A 246 2.63 28.46 -17.25
CA GLN A 246 3.07 29.83 -17.04
C GLN A 246 2.53 30.40 -15.71
N TRP A 247 1.25 30.19 -15.40
CA TRP A 247 0.67 30.61 -14.13
C TRP A 247 1.34 29.90 -12.94
N LEU A 248 1.64 28.61 -13.04
CA LEU A 248 2.37 27.86 -12.02
C LEU A 248 3.75 28.47 -11.78
N LYS A 249 4.47 28.81 -12.83
CA LYS A 249 5.79 29.44 -12.78
C LYS A 249 5.74 30.81 -12.09
N GLU A 250 4.81 31.65 -12.47
CA GLU A 250 4.64 33.00 -11.88
C GLU A 250 4.31 32.95 -10.38
N ASN A 251 3.65 31.87 -9.93
CA ASN A 251 3.29 31.67 -8.52
C ASN A 251 4.29 30.83 -7.73
N ASN A 252 5.43 30.43 -8.32
CA ASN A 252 6.44 29.55 -7.74
C ASN A 252 5.83 28.22 -7.27
N ILE A 253 5.02 27.60 -8.12
CA ILE A 253 4.33 26.33 -7.87
C ILE A 253 4.89 25.27 -8.80
N ILE A 254 5.15 24.06 -8.28
CA ILE A 254 5.34 22.85 -9.08
C ILE A 254 4.13 21.97 -8.92
N PHE A 255 3.56 21.55 -10.04
CA PHE A 255 2.40 20.69 -10.12
C PHE A 255 2.84 19.26 -10.41
N PHE A 256 2.74 18.41 -9.41
CA PHE A 256 3.10 17.00 -9.50
C PHE A 256 1.90 16.16 -9.87
N ILE A 257 2.04 15.32 -10.89
CA ILE A 257 1.02 14.36 -11.30
C ILE A 257 1.46 12.97 -10.86
N SER A 258 0.69 12.37 -9.97
CA SER A 258 0.89 10.99 -9.52
C SER A 258 -0.18 10.10 -10.11
N VAL A 259 0.16 9.35 -11.12
CA VAL A 259 -0.76 8.42 -11.78
C VAL A 259 -0.66 7.02 -11.19
N HIS A 260 -1.75 6.27 -11.36
CA HIS A 260 -1.77 4.87 -10.91
C HIS A 260 -0.77 4.02 -11.71
N PRO A 261 -0.03 3.07 -11.11
CA PRO A 261 0.98 2.25 -11.80
C PRO A 261 0.46 1.42 -13.00
N HIS A 262 -0.84 1.25 -13.11
CA HIS A 262 -1.48 0.56 -14.24
C HIS A 262 -1.93 1.49 -15.38
N MET A 263 -1.63 2.79 -15.29
CA MET A 263 -1.85 3.70 -16.41
C MET A 263 -0.72 3.55 -17.43
N GLU A 264 -1.07 3.35 -18.67
CA GLU A 264 -0.13 3.15 -19.78
C GLU A 264 -0.02 4.39 -20.68
N ASN A 265 -1.05 5.23 -20.70
CA ASN A 265 -1.11 6.43 -21.54
C ASN A 265 -0.79 7.68 -20.72
N PHE A 266 0.33 8.32 -21.03
CA PHE A 266 0.77 9.56 -20.41
C PHE A 266 0.67 10.68 -21.43
N GLU A 267 0.16 11.83 -21.02
CA GLU A 267 0.26 13.04 -21.79
C GLU A 267 1.69 13.58 -21.80
N ASP A 268 2.12 14.16 -22.91
CA ASP A 268 3.45 14.73 -23.03
C ASP A 268 3.49 16.16 -22.50
N PHE A 269 4.21 16.35 -21.39
CA PHE A 269 4.49 17.64 -20.76
C PHE A 269 5.94 18.06 -20.92
N SER A 270 6.68 17.53 -21.92
CA SER A 270 8.09 17.84 -22.15
C SER A 270 8.36 19.35 -22.34
N ASN A 271 7.37 20.09 -22.84
CA ASN A 271 7.44 21.54 -23.03
C ASN A 271 6.99 22.36 -21.79
N CYS A 272 6.56 21.70 -20.71
CA CYS A 272 6.18 22.33 -19.45
C CYS A 272 7.34 22.26 -18.46
N THR A 273 7.57 23.33 -17.71
CA THR A 273 8.64 23.37 -16.71
C THR A 273 8.15 23.09 -15.31
N ASN A 274 6.90 23.47 -15.02
CA ASN A 274 6.31 23.39 -13.68
C ASN A 274 5.27 22.29 -13.54
N ILE A 275 5.06 21.47 -14.59
CA ILE A 275 4.19 20.28 -14.55
C ILE A 275 5.08 19.05 -14.70
N GLN A 276 5.03 18.13 -13.74
CA GLN A 276 5.94 17.00 -13.70
C GLN A 276 5.24 15.71 -13.22
N TYR A 277 5.53 14.59 -13.88
CA TYR A 277 5.10 13.28 -13.36
C TYR A 277 6.00 12.83 -12.22
N ILE A 278 5.38 12.31 -11.17
CA ILE A 278 6.12 11.58 -10.13
C ILE A 278 6.38 10.16 -10.64
N SER A 279 7.64 9.86 -10.89
CA SER A 279 8.07 8.50 -11.25
C SER A 279 7.77 7.52 -10.12
N TYR A 280 7.28 6.33 -10.48
CA TYR A 280 7.07 5.26 -9.52
C TYR A 280 8.39 4.92 -8.80
N ASN A 281 8.38 5.02 -7.48
CA ASN A 281 9.50 4.61 -6.65
C ASN A 281 8.95 3.77 -5.48
N PRO A 282 9.41 2.52 -5.29
CA PRO A 282 8.91 1.63 -4.24
C PRO A 282 9.19 2.11 -2.81
N LEU A 283 10.06 3.11 -2.65
CA LEU A 283 10.44 3.71 -1.36
C LEU A 283 9.69 5.00 -1.05
N VAL A 284 9.05 5.61 -2.04
CA VAL A 284 8.29 6.86 -1.87
C VAL A 284 6.85 6.50 -1.54
N ASP A 285 6.40 6.96 -0.39
CA ASP A 285 4.99 6.97 -0.04
C ASP A 285 4.42 8.33 -0.42
N ILE A 286 3.39 8.35 -1.26
CA ILE A 286 2.75 9.58 -1.72
C ILE A 286 2.21 10.42 -0.55
N ASN A 287 1.82 9.79 0.56
CA ASN A 287 1.39 10.49 1.75
C ASN A 287 2.51 11.30 2.41
N GLN A 288 3.77 11.05 2.06
CA GLN A 288 4.92 11.84 2.52
C GLN A 288 5.16 13.08 1.65
N LEU A 289 4.44 13.24 0.54
CA LEU A 289 4.53 14.40 -0.33
C LEU A 289 3.43 15.43 -0.02
N LEU A 290 2.55 15.12 0.90
CA LEU A 290 1.51 15.99 1.45
C LEU A 290 2.02 16.72 2.69
#